data_80ab7c26a2ce6bd8dc2ff9ebe258f543
#
_entry.id   80ab7c26a2ce6bd8dc2ff9ebe258f543
#
_cell.length_a   1.000
_cell.length_b   1.000
_cell.length_c   1.000
_cell.angle_alpha   90.00
_cell.angle_beta   90.00
_cell.angle_gamma   90.00
#
_symmetry.space_group_name_H-M   'P 1'
#
loop_
_entity.id
_entity.type
_entity.pdbx_description
1 polymer ?
#
loop_
_entity_poly.entity_id
_entity_poly.type
_entity_poly.pdbx_seq_one_letter_code
_entity_poly.pdbx_strand_id
1 'polypeptide(L)'
;DPRQWSDDDVLIYLQAAAEDLPGNHVMGDDCLRRALSRSVNGEEISEADYPAQALEIAQTLPGSSAGGEQPKFLATLRDGSRAVLVKFSAPMDQPTGRRWADLLLCEFHAHQVLAGVGLAQPGARLIDAADRRFLEIPRFDRSGLGGRRGVVSLEALAAAFGWNLAREWTGSAAELHAHGFIDEDSLETIRRLNAFGELIGNTDMHFGNLAFFLNDTLPLPVTPAYDMLPMLWSPGSQGELIARRFSPAPPLPALTGPWREAAALAENFWERVTADARLSA
;
A
#
# COMPACT_ATOMS: atom_id res chain seq x y z
N ASP A 1 -17.27 7.49 14.10
CA ASP A 1 -16.97 6.63 12.94
C ASP A 1 -16.79 7.53 11.71
N PRO A 2 -15.60 7.59 11.08
CA PRO A 2 -15.34 8.44 9.90
C PRO A 2 -16.31 8.19 8.73
N ARG A 3 -16.89 7.01 8.62
CA ARG A 3 -17.90 6.68 7.59
C ARG A 3 -19.23 7.44 7.76
N GLN A 4 -19.41 8.12 8.88
CA GLN A 4 -20.61 8.91 9.19
C GLN A 4 -20.31 10.41 9.16
N TRP A 5 -19.07 10.81 8.83
CA TRP A 5 -18.67 12.19 8.78
C TRP A 5 -19.27 12.90 7.57
N SER A 6 -19.70 14.13 7.76
CA SER A 6 -20.00 15.08 6.68
C SER A 6 -18.70 15.61 6.06
N ASP A 7 -18.79 16.23 4.90
CA ASP A 7 -17.63 16.88 4.28
C ASP A 7 -17.01 17.94 5.21
N ASP A 8 -17.84 18.64 5.98
CA ASP A 8 -17.37 19.63 6.96
C ASP A 8 -16.59 18.96 8.11
N ASP A 9 -17.04 17.80 8.61
CA ASP A 9 -16.33 17.05 9.64
C ASP A 9 -14.97 16.59 9.13
N VAL A 10 -14.90 16.12 7.88
CA VAL A 10 -13.65 15.71 7.22
C VAL A 10 -12.70 16.92 7.10
N LEU A 11 -13.19 18.06 6.65
CA LEU A 11 -12.38 19.29 6.53
C LEU A 11 -11.85 19.77 7.88
N ILE A 12 -12.68 19.77 8.92
CA ILE A 12 -12.27 20.14 10.28
C ILE A 12 -11.18 19.19 10.79
N TYR A 13 -11.36 17.88 10.60
CA TYR A 13 -10.34 16.89 11.00
C TYR A 13 -9.03 17.06 10.23
N LEU A 14 -9.09 17.27 8.92
CA LEU A 14 -7.90 17.47 8.09
C LEU A 14 -7.14 18.74 8.49
N GLN A 15 -7.82 19.83 8.83
CA GLN A 15 -7.16 21.03 9.35
C GLN A 15 -6.43 20.81 10.67
N ALA A 16 -6.87 19.83 11.47
CA ALA A 16 -6.26 19.50 12.75
C ALA A 16 -5.14 18.46 12.68
N ALA A 17 -5.17 17.52 11.70
CA ALA A 17 -4.35 16.31 11.70
C ALA A 17 -3.74 15.95 10.32
N ALA A 18 -3.67 16.87 9.38
CA ALA A 18 -3.21 16.61 8.01
C ALA A 18 -1.77 17.06 7.72
N GLU A 19 -0.88 16.96 8.70
CA GLU A 19 0.53 17.30 8.51
C GLU A 19 1.35 16.23 7.76
N ASP A 20 0.87 14.99 7.68
CA ASP A 20 1.59 13.88 7.03
C ASP A 20 0.72 13.05 6.09
N LEU A 21 -0.09 13.73 5.28
CA LEU A 21 -0.88 13.11 4.22
C LEU A 21 0.03 12.48 3.13
N PRO A 22 -0.49 11.52 2.34
CA PRO A 22 0.22 11.01 1.17
C PRO A 22 0.64 12.15 0.22
N GLY A 23 1.81 11.95 -0.39
CA GLY A 23 2.36 12.95 -1.28
C GLY A 23 2.87 14.20 -0.55
N ASN A 24 2.71 15.35 -1.18
CA ASN A 24 3.13 16.65 -0.63
C ASN A 24 1.97 17.48 -0.05
N HIS A 25 0.80 16.87 0.13
CA HIS A 25 -0.35 17.55 0.70
C HIS A 25 -0.17 17.84 2.19
N VAL A 26 -0.49 19.07 2.59
CA VAL A 26 -0.63 19.52 3.97
C VAL A 26 -1.82 20.45 4.02
N MET A 27 -2.73 20.28 4.98
CA MET A 27 -3.94 21.10 5.05
C MET A 27 -3.99 21.87 6.36
N GLY A 28 -4.10 23.20 6.26
CA GLY A 28 -4.19 24.13 7.40
C GLY A 28 -2.82 24.60 7.91
N ASP A 29 -2.82 25.85 8.44
CA ASP A 29 -1.58 26.53 8.87
C ASP A 29 -0.90 25.83 10.05
N ASP A 30 -1.67 25.25 10.96
CA ASP A 30 -1.15 24.51 12.11
C ASP A 30 -0.48 23.21 11.68
N CYS A 31 -1.09 22.47 10.74
CA CYS A 31 -0.50 21.30 10.14
C CYS A 31 0.78 21.65 9.36
N LEU A 32 0.78 22.74 8.62
CA LEU A 32 1.97 23.20 7.89
C LEU A 32 3.12 23.52 8.87
N ARG A 33 2.84 24.25 9.96
CA ARG A 33 3.83 24.55 10.99
C ARG A 33 4.40 23.26 11.62
N ARG A 34 3.54 22.29 11.94
CA ARG A 34 3.99 20.99 12.47
C ARG A 34 4.79 20.21 11.44
N ALA A 35 4.34 20.16 10.19
CA ALA A 35 5.04 19.49 9.11
C ALA A 35 6.45 20.04 8.90
N LEU A 36 6.62 21.37 8.95
CA LEU A 36 7.90 22.03 8.82
C LEU A 36 8.79 21.82 10.07
N SER A 37 8.21 21.80 11.27
CA SER A 37 8.97 21.52 12.50
C SER A 37 9.41 20.05 12.60
N ARG A 38 8.59 19.10 12.16
CA ARG A 38 8.94 17.67 12.11
C ARG A 38 10.09 17.38 11.16
N SER A 39 10.23 18.15 10.07
CA SER A 39 11.37 18.01 9.17
C SER A 39 12.72 18.26 9.86
N VAL A 40 12.71 18.95 11.01
CA VAL A 40 13.90 19.29 11.78
C VAL A 40 14.03 18.47 13.07
N ASN A 41 12.89 18.05 13.68
CA ASN A 41 12.83 17.40 15.01
C ASN A 41 11.77 16.28 15.08
N GLY A 42 11.55 15.50 14.00
CA GLY A 42 10.53 14.44 14.01
C GLY A 42 10.69 13.47 15.19
N GLU A 43 9.58 13.00 15.77
CA GLU A 43 9.62 11.88 16.70
C GLU A 43 10.21 10.66 15.98
N GLU A 44 11.45 10.37 16.32
CA GLU A 44 12.16 9.23 15.79
C GLU A 44 11.81 8.02 16.63
N ILE A 45 11.23 7.02 16.02
CA ILE A 45 10.92 5.75 16.67
C ILE A 45 11.87 4.65 16.19
N SER A 46 12.02 3.64 17.01
CA SER A 46 12.76 2.41 16.73
C SER A 46 11.81 1.22 16.62
N GLU A 47 12.28 0.11 16.12
CA GLU A 47 11.51 -1.15 16.08
C GLU A 47 11.00 -1.57 17.48
N ALA A 48 11.73 -1.24 18.54
CA ALA A 48 11.34 -1.55 19.92
C ALA A 48 10.06 -0.80 20.35
N ASP A 49 9.73 0.31 19.68
CA ASP A 49 8.57 1.14 19.98
C ASP A 49 7.30 0.65 19.26
N TYR A 50 7.43 -0.21 18.21
CA TYR A 50 6.31 -0.68 17.38
C TYR A 50 5.18 -1.37 18.17
N PRO A 51 5.46 -2.26 19.14
CA PRO A 51 4.40 -2.87 19.94
C PRO A 51 3.56 -1.87 20.73
N ALA A 52 4.19 -0.82 21.27
CA ALA A 52 3.50 0.23 22.02
C ALA A 52 2.61 1.06 21.08
N GLN A 53 3.10 1.45 19.93
CA GLN A 53 2.32 2.16 18.89
C GLN A 53 1.13 1.33 18.41
N ALA A 54 1.32 0.04 18.16
CA ALA A 54 0.25 -0.86 17.74
C ALA A 54 -0.84 -1.02 18.81
N LEU A 55 -0.46 -1.03 20.09
CA LEU A 55 -1.39 -1.12 21.22
C LEU A 55 -2.24 0.16 21.34
N GLU A 56 -1.63 1.33 21.23
CA GLU A 56 -2.30 2.62 21.27
C GLU A 56 -3.34 2.74 20.14
N ILE A 57 -2.96 2.40 18.91
CA ILE A 57 -3.85 2.42 17.75
C ILE A 57 -5.01 1.44 17.94
N ALA A 58 -4.74 0.22 18.42
CA ALA A 58 -5.77 -0.78 18.66
C ALA A 58 -6.79 -0.34 19.73
N GLN A 59 -6.39 0.49 20.68
CA GLN A 59 -7.30 1.05 21.71
C GLN A 59 -8.12 2.22 21.18
N THR A 60 -7.60 3.02 20.23
CA THR A 60 -8.27 4.20 19.71
C THR A 60 -9.24 3.89 18.55
N LEU A 61 -9.09 2.74 17.90
CA LEU A 61 -9.93 2.30 16.77
C LEU A 61 -10.77 1.05 17.16
N PRO A 62 -11.79 1.17 18.01
CA PRO A 62 -12.62 0.03 18.38
C PRO A 62 -13.37 -0.51 17.15
N GLY A 63 -13.12 -1.77 16.80
CA GLY A 63 -13.79 -2.48 15.71
C GLY A 63 -13.01 -2.58 14.38
N SER A 64 -11.77 -2.10 14.31
CA SER A 64 -10.95 -2.13 13.08
C SER A 64 -10.37 -3.50 12.71
N SER A 65 -10.63 -4.58 13.46
CA SER A 65 -9.87 -5.82 13.36
C SER A 65 -10.58 -7.01 12.71
N ALA A 66 -11.88 -6.95 12.43
CA ALA A 66 -12.60 -8.15 11.98
C ALA A 66 -12.86 -8.25 10.47
N GLY A 67 -12.46 -7.32 9.65
CA GLY A 67 -12.71 -7.34 8.20
C GLY A 67 -12.61 -5.97 7.56
N GLY A 68 -11.97 -5.02 8.27
CA GLY A 68 -11.72 -3.68 7.80
C GLY A 68 -10.29 -3.49 7.29
N GLU A 69 -9.96 -2.28 7.00
CA GLU A 69 -8.63 -1.83 6.58
C GLU A 69 -7.55 -2.27 7.58
N GLN A 70 -6.43 -2.79 7.08
CA GLN A 70 -5.33 -3.25 7.92
C GLN A 70 -4.75 -2.09 8.74
N PRO A 71 -4.58 -2.26 10.08
CA PRO A 71 -4.07 -1.21 10.92
C PRO A 71 -2.61 -0.87 10.57
N LYS A 72 -2.31 0.43 10.55
CA LYS A 72 -1.02 0.96 10.14
C LYS A 72 -0.71 2.27 10.83
N PHE A 73 0.56 2.64 10.89
CA PHE A 73 1.01 3.95 11.33
C PHE A 73 2.18 4.45 10.48
N LEU A 74 2.39 5.75 10.52
CA LEU A 74 3.52 6.41 9.88
C LEU A 74 4.59 6.67 10.92
N ALA A 75 5.86 6.52 10.53
CA ALA A 75 6.98 6.73 11.43
C ALA A 75 8.18 7.34 10.68
N THR A 76 9.02 8.05 11.43
CA THR A 76 10.37 8.38 11.02
C THR A 76 11.34 7.55 11.86
N LEU A 77 12.25 6.83 11.21
CA LEU A 77 13.21 5.99 11.94
C LEU A 77 14.23 6.84 12.65
N ARG A 78 14.68 6.37 13.83
CA ARG A 78 15.60 7.10 14.75
C ARG A 78 16.95 7.47 14.13
N ASP A 79 17.33 6.82 13.04
CA ASP A 79 18.51 7.22 12.26
C ASP A 79 18.27 8.46 11.37
N GLY A 80 17.05 9.03 11.42
CA GLY A 80 16.63 10.22 10.65
C GLY A 80 16.59 10.01 9.15
N SER A 81 16.93 8.81 8.68
CA SER A 81 17.17 8.57 7.25
C SER A 81 15.91 8.24 6.46
N ARG A 82 14.88 7.69 7.10
CA ARG A 82 13.73 7.13 6.37
C ARG A 82 12.40 7.36 7.07
N ALA A 83 11.45 7.88 6.31
CA ALA A 83 10.04 7.81 6.65
C ALA A 83 9.47 6.47 6.17
N VAL A 84 8.71 5.81 7.02
CA VAL A 84 8.16 4.48 6.78
C VAL A 84 6.66 4.44 7.06
N LEU A 85 5.97 3.55 6.36
CA LEU A 85 4.65 3.07 6.71
C LEU A 85 4.83 1.71 7.40
N VAL A 86 4.23 1.53 8.57
CA VAL A 86 4.29 0.27 9.31
C VAL A 86 2.87 -0.30 9.41
N LYS A 87 2.62 -1.41 8.73
CA LYS A 87 1.41 -2.23 8.88
C LYS A 87 1.65 -3.27 9.96
N PHE A 88 0.59 -3.67 10.69
CA PHE A 88 0.75 -4.70 11.72
C PHE A 88 -0.48 -5.62 11.82
N SER A 89 -0.24 -6.84 12.28
CA SER A 89 -1.30 -7.82 12.54
C SER A 89 -1.97 -7.60 13.89
N ALA A 90 -3.16 -8.16 14.07
CA ALA A 90 -3.67 -8.48 15.41
C ALA A 90 -2.73 -9.55 16.07
N PRO A 91 -2.89 -9.83 17.39
CA PRO A 91 -2.11 -10.89 18.04
C PRO A 91 -2.21 -12.22 17.31
N MET A 92 -1.09 -12.91 17.13
CA MET A 92 -0.99 -14.15 16.35
C MET A 92 -1.46 -15.40 17.14
N ASP A 93 -1.80 -15.26 18.41
CA ASP A 93 -2.48 -16.28 19.18
C ASP A 93 -3.91 -16.55 18.69
N GLN A 94 -4.53 -15.57 17.99
CA GLN A 94 -5.84 -15.69 17.37
C GLN A 94 -5.73 -16.11 15.90
N PRO A 95 -6.64 -16.96 15.39
CA PRO A 95 -6.60 -17.42 13.99
C PRO A 95 -6.63 -16.28 12.95
N THR A 96 -7.43 -15.24 13.18
CA THR A 96 -7.51 -14.05 12.32
C THR A 96 -6.23 -13.23 12.37
N GLY A 97 -5.63 -13.06 13.55
CA GLY A 97 -4.35 -12.37 13.70
C GLY A 97 -3.23 -13.10 12.99
N ARG A 98 -3.21 -14.43 13.09
CA ARG A 98 -2.26 -15.31 12.37
C ARG A 98 -2.43 -15.19 10.86
N ARG A 99 -3.67 -15.21 10.36
CA ARG A 99 -3.95 -15.02 8.92
C ARG A 99 -3.48 -13.65 8.43
N TRP A 100 -3.71 -12.58 9.18
CA TRP A 100 -3.19 -11.26 8.82
C TRP A 100 -1.65 -11.20 8.88
N ALA A 101 -1.02 -11.89 9.84
CA ALA A 101 0.43 -12.01 9.87
C ALA A 101 0.98 -12.73 8.62
N ASP A 102 0.31 -13.80 8.15
CA ASP A 102 0.66 -14.48 6.90
C ASP A 102 0.47 -13.58 5.68
N LEU A 103 -0.58 -12.77 5.64
CA LEU A 103 -0.80 -11.81 4.55
C LEU A 103 0.27 -10.72 4.53
N LEU A 104 0.74 -10.23 5.70
CA LEU A 104 1.88 -9.31 5.77
C LEU A 104 3.18 -9.95 5.31
N LEU A 105 3.40 -11.24 5.60
CA LEU A 105 4.52 -11.99 5.06
C LEU A 105 4.44 -12.10 3.52
N CYS A 106 3.25 -12.36 3.00
CA CYS A 106 3.03 -12.38 1.56
C CYS A 106 3.30 -10.99 0.95
N GLU A 107 2.79 -9.90 1.55
CA GLU A 107 3.05 -8.54 1.08
C GLU A 107 4.55 -8.20 1.09
N PHE A 108 5.27 -8.63 2.14
CA PHE A 108 6.73 -8.50 2.20
C PHE A 108 7.41 -9.19 1.02
N HIS A 109 7.06 -10.45 0.72
CA HIS A 109 7.66 -11.17 -0.39
C HIS A 109 7.27 -10.59 -1.75
N ALA A 110 6.03 -10.17 -1.95
CA ALA A 110 5.62 -9.46 -3.16
C ALA A 110 6.45 -8.18 -3.35
N HIS A 111 6.60 -7.40 -2.29
CA HIS A 111 7.41 -6.20 -2.29
C HIS A 111 8.89 -6.47 -2.63
N GLN A 112 9.49 -7.52 -2.05
CA GLN A 112 10.88 -7.93 -2.34
C GLN A 112 11.06 -8.33 -3.81
N VAL A 113 10.13 -9.11 -4.36
CA VAL A 113 10.17 -9.54 -5.76
C VAL A 113 10.05 -8.35 -6.71
N LEU A 114 9.08 -7.47 -6.46
CA LEU A 114 8.86 -6.28 -7.29
C LEU A 114 10.01 -5.27 -7.16
N ALA A 115 10.56 -5.08 -5.96
CA ALA A 115 11.74 -4.22 -5.76
C ALA A 115 12.97 -4.74 -6.48
N GLY A 116 13.14 -6.06 -6.58
CA GLY A 116 14.24 -6.70 -7.31
C GLY A 116 14.27 -6.38 -8.80
N VAL A 117 13.16 -5.95 -9.37
CA VAL A 117 13.02 -5.52 -10.77
C VAL A 117 12.65 -4.03 -10.93
N GLY A 118 12.78 -3.24 -9.86
CA GLY A 118 12.55 -1.80 -9.88
C GLY A 118 11.07 -1.36 -9.88
N LEU A 119 10.14 -2.27 -9.61
CA LEU A 119 8.70 -2.00 -9.60
C LEU A 119 8.15 -1.62 -8.22
N ALA A 120 8.92 -1.78 -7.14
CA ALA A 120 8.58 -1.34 -5.80
C ALA A 120 9.76 -0.64 -5.12
N GLN A 121 9.49 0.14 -4.08
CA GLN A 121 10.53 0.83 -3.29
C GLN A 121 11.35 -0.21 -2.51
N PRO A 122 12.69 -0.27 -2.64
CA PRO A 122 13.49 -1.23 -1.88
C PRO A 122 13.53 -0.90 -0.38
N GLY A 123 13.82 -1.92 0.44
CA GLY A 123 14.10 -1.76 1.86
C GLY A 123 12.96 -2.12 2.81
N ALA A 124 11.91 -2.78 2.34
CA ALA A 124 10.88 -3.33 3.22
C ALA A 124 11.46 -4.38 4.18
N ARG A 125 10.94 -4.41 5.42
CA ARG A 125 11.38 -5.30 6.50
C ARG A 125 10.18 -5.95 7.19
N LEU A 126 10.33 -7.21 7.56
CA LEU A 126 9.33 -7.96 8.31
C LEU A 126 9.87 -8.25 9.72
N ILE A 127 9.12 -7.84 10.74
CA ILE A 127 9.54 -7.85 12.14
C ILE A 127 8.45 -8.54 12.95
N ASP A 128 8.81 -9.56 13.74
CA ASP A 128 7.91 -10.21 14.69
C ASP A 128 8.26 -9.74 16.10
N ALA A 129 7.31 -9.13 16.80
CA ALA A 129 7.48 -8.62 18.16
C ALA A 129 6.15 -8.61 18.92
N ALA A 130 6.18 -8.93 20.23
CA ALA A 130 5.03 -8.90 21.13
C ALA A 130 3.79 -9.60 20.53
N ASP A 131 3.97 -10.80 20.03
CA ASP A 131 2.95 -11.65 19.42
C ASP A 131 2.23 -11.01 18.21
N ARG A 132 2.88 -10.07 17.52
CA ARG A 132 2.41 -9.41 16.30
C ARG A 132 3.48 -9.45 15.23
N ARG A 133 3.04 -9.38 13.99
CA ARG A 133 3.91 -9.18 12.83
C ARG A 133 3.76 -7.76 12.33
N PHE A 134 4.89 -7.12 12.06
CA PHE A 134 4.98 -5.76 11.51
C PHE A 134 5.65 -5.83 10.13
N LEU A 135 5.07 -5.12 9.17
CA LEU A 135 5.66 -4.87 7.86
C LEU A 135 6.02 -3.39 7.75
N GLU A 136 7.31 -3.10 7.79
CA GLU A 136 7.88 -1.78 7.60
C GLU A 136 8.16 -1.56 6.11
N ILE A 137 7.59 -0.52 5.52
CA ILE A 137 7.77 -0.18 4.10
C ILE A 137 8.28 1.26 4.00
N PRO A 138 9.45 1.50 3.36
CA PRO A 138 9.92 2.86 3.07
C PRO A 138 8.93 3.62 2.20
N ARG A 139 8.63 4.86 2.57
CA ARG A 139 7.74 5.73 1.80
C ARG A 139 8.46 6.29 0.59
N PHE A 140 7.92 6.04 -0.61
CA PHE A 140 8.45 6.57 -1.86
C PHE A 140 8.12 8.06 -2.09
N ASP A 141 7.16 8.59 -1.35
CA ASP A 141 6.73 9.99 -1.40
C ASP A 141 7.49 10.89 -0.40
N ARG A 142 8.51 10.35 0.25
CA ARG A 142 9.40 11.05 1.18
C ARG A 142 10.85 10.92 0.75
N SER A 143 11.63 11.99 0.93
CA SER A 143 13.07 11.99 0.62
C SER A 143 13.85 12.80 1.67
N GLY A 144 14.87 12.20 2.25
CA GLY A 144 15.68 12.83 3.30
C GLY A 144 14.85 13.39 4.45
N LEU A 145 15.40 14.38 5.14
CA LEU A 145 14.73 15.07 6.23
C LEU A 145 13.71 16.09 5.68
N GLY A 146 12.45 15.68 5.60
CA GLY A 146 11.34 16.58 5.27
C GLY A 146 11.04 16.79 3.79
N GLY A 147 11.79 16.17 2.86
CA GLY A 147 11.47 16.22 1.45
C GLY A 147 10.18 15.45 1.13
N ARG A 148 9.30 16.02 0.30
CA ARG A 148 8.02 15.43 -0.09
C ARG A 148 7.89 15.44 -1.61
N ARG A 149 7.30 14.38 -2.15
CA ARG A 149 7.00 14.27 -3.58
C ARG A 149 5.49 14.17 -3.77
N GLY A 150 4.93 14.98 -4.66
CA GLY A 150 3.51 14.94 -4.99
C GLY A 150 3.10 13.56 -5.51
N VAL A 151 1.93 13.09 -5.06
CA VAL A 151 1.35 11.81 -5.47
C VAL A 151 -0.14 12.00 -5.70
N VAL A 152 -0.67 11.38 -6.74
CA VAL A 152 -2.10 11.36 -7.05
C VAL A 152 -2.51 9.93 -7.37
N SER A 153 -3.57 9.41 -6.72
CA SER A 153 -4.10 8.09 -7.03
C SER A 153 -4.90 8.09 -8.33
N LEU A 154 -5.03 6.93 -8.96
CA LEU A 154 -5.91 6.75 -10.11
C LEU A 154 -7.35 7.14 -9.75
N GLU A 155 -7.80 6.85 -8.51
CA GLU A 155 -9.11 7.23 -8.01
C GLU A 155 -9.31 8.77 -8.00
N ALA A 156 -8.32 9.51 -7.48
CA ALA A 156 -8.38 10.97 -7.45
C ALA A 156 -8.33 11.58 -8.86
N LEU A 157 -7.52 11.02 -9.77
CA LEU A 157 -7.52 11.44 -11.17
C LEU A 157 -8.87 11.19 -11.83
N ALA A 158 -9.45 10.02 -11.67
CA ALA A 158 -10.76 9.69 -12.22
C ALA A 158 -11.84 10.64 -11.71
N ALA A 159 -11.84 10.95 -10.42
CA ALA A 159 -12.77 11.87 -9.81
C ALA A 159 -12.59 13.31 -10.33
N ALA A 160 -11.34 13.79 -10.43
CA ALA A 160 -11.04 15.16 -10.86
C ALA A 160 -11.48 15.46 -12.30
N PHE A 161 -11.38 14.49 -13.18
CA PHE A 161 -11.74 14.66 -14.61
C PHE A 161 -13.13 14.14 -14.95
N GLY A 162 -13.85 13.56 -13.98
CA GLY A 162 -15.16 12.96 -14.19
C GLY A 162 -15.15 11.81 -15.19
N TRP A 163 -14.04 11.13 -15.29
CA TRP A 163 -13.88 10.02 -16.23
C TRP A 163 -14.58 8.77 -15.74
N ASN A 164 -15.38 8.20 -16.64
CA ASN A 164 -15.88 6.84 -16.44
C ASN A 164 -14.83 5.85 -16.91
N LEU A 165 -13.70 5.78 -16.19
CA LEU A 165 -12.63 4.85 -16.50
C LEU A 165 -13.11 3.41 -16.44
N ALA A 166 -12.48 2.53 -17.22
CA ALA A 166 -12.66 1.11 -17.08
C ALA A 166 -12.49 0.69 -15.62
N ARG A 167 -13.21 -0.35 -15.16
CA ARG A 167 -13.19 -0.76 -13.74
C ARG A 167 -11.91 -1.48 -13.31
N GLU A 168 -10.96 -1.65 -14.21
CA GLU A 168 -9.69 -2.35 -14.01
C GLU A 168 -8.51 -1.45 -14.35
N TRP A 169 -7.35 -1.74 -13.78
CA TRP A 169 -6.15 -0.93 -13.96
C TRP A 169 -5.70 -0.86 -15.42
N THR A 170 -5.71 -1.99 -16.15
CA THR A 170 -5.23 -2.07 -17.55
C THR A 170 -6.05 -1.22 -18.50
N GLY A 171 -7.38 -1.28 -18.41
CA GLY A 171 -8.26 -0.48 -19.24
C GLY A 171 -8.13 1.02 -18.93
N SER A 172 -8.11 1.37 -17.65
CA SER A 172 -7.90 2.76 -17.20
C SER A 172 -6.55 3.31 -17.63
N ALA A 173 -5.48 2.52 -17.52
CA ALA A 173 -4.14 2.93 -17.97
C ALA A 173 -4.08 3.15 -19.49
N ALA A 174 -4.78 2.32 -20.28
CA ALA A 174 -4.87 2.53 -21.72
C ALA A 174 -5.58 3.85 -22.08
N GLU A 175 -6.62 4.22 -21.34
CA GLU A 175 -7.30 5.51 -21.49
C GLU A 175 -6.42 6.68 -21.10
N LEU A 176 -5.71 6.58 -19.95
CA LEU A 176 -4.75 7.60 -19.53
C LEU A 176 -3.62 7.82 -20.56
N HIS A 177 -3.10 6.72 -21.11
CA HIS A 177 -2.07 6.79 -22.17
C HIS A 177 -2.62 7.43 -23.44
N ALA A 178 -3.81 7.05 -23.90
CA ALA A 178 -4.44 7.63 -25.08
C ALA A 178 -4.68 9.14 -24.97
N HIS A 179 -4.87 9.65 -23.74
CA HIS A 179 -5.02 11.08 -23.44
C HIS A 179 -3.69 11.79 -23.10
N GLY A 180 -2.55 11.08 -23.16
CA GLY A 180 -1.22 11.65 -22.89
C GLY A 180 -0.92 11.91 -21.42
N PHE A 181 -1.70 11.35 -20.48
CA PHE A 181 -1.45 11.50 -19.05
C PHE A 181 -0.31 10.63 -18.54
N ILE A 182 -0.10 9.47 -19.16
CA ILE A 182 1.04 8.58 -18.88
C ILE A 182 1.72 8.20 -20.19
N ASP A 183 2.99 7.79 -20.09
CA ASP A 183 3.77 7.28 -21.21
C ASP A 183 3.59 5.76 -21.39
N GLU A 184 4.19 5.22 -22.46
CA GLU A 184 4.16 3.78 -22.77
C GLU A 184 4.83 2.95 -21.66
N ASP A 185 5.92 3.43 -21.07
CA ASP A 185 6.64 2.72 -20.00
C ASP A 185 5.76 2.57 -18.76
N SER A 186 5.02 3.61 -18.40
CA SER A 186 4.03 3.57 -17.31
C SER A 186 2.87 2.63 -17.63
N LEU A 187 2.37 2.64 -18.87
CA LEU A 187 1.31 1.74 -19.32
C LEU A 187 1.74 0.27 -19.22
N GLU A 188 2.93 -0.07 -19.72
CA GLU A 188 3.47 -1.44 -19.64
C GLU A 188 3.75 -1.87 -18.20
N THR A 189 4.22 -0.94 -17.35
CA THR A 189 4.39 -1.18 -15.93
C THR A 189 3.07 -1.53 -15.25
N ILE A 190 2.01 -0.76 -15.52
CA ILE A 190 0.68 -1.02 -14.94
C ILE A 190 0.12 -2.36 -15.44
N ARG A 191 0.26 -2.69 -16.72
CA ARG A 191 -0.15 -4.00 -17.27
C ARG A 191 0.55 -5.16 -16.54
N ARG A 192 1.84 -5.02 -16.29
CA ARG A 192 2.66 -6.01 -15.57
C ARG A 192 2.24 -6.14 -14.10
N LEU A 193 2.02 -5.01 -13.41
CA LEU A 193 1.56 -4.99 -12.02
C LEU A 193 0.15 -5.58 -11.89
N ASN A 194 -0.76 -5.27 -12.83
CA ASN A 194 -2.11 -5.86 -12.86
C ASN A 194 -2.04 -7.39 -12.98
N ALA A 195 -1.28 -7.88 -13.95
CA ALA A 195 -1.12 -9.32 -14.16
C ALA A 195 -0.46 -10.00 -12.94
N PHE A 196 0.54 -9.37 -12.32
CA PHE A 196 1.15 -9.87 -11.09
C PHE A 196 0.14 -9.97 -9.95
N GLY A 197 -0.66 -8.92 -9.71
CA GLY A 197 -1.72 -8.93 -8.70
C GLY A 197 -2.73 -10.05 -8.91
N GLU A 198 -3.20 -10.25 -10.15
CA GLU A 198 -4.08 -11.36 -10.51
C GLU A 198 -3.43 -12.73 -10.22
N LEU A 199 -2.14 -12.90 -10.56
CA LEU A 199 -1.41 -14.16 -10.40
C LEU A 199 -1.03 -14.48 -8.95
N ILE A 200 -1.01 -13.50 -8.06
CA ILE A 200 -0.84 -13.74 -6.62
C ILE A 200 -2.18 -13.82 -5.87
N GLY A 201 -3.32 -13.64 -6.54
CA GLY A 201 -4.64 -13.66 -5.90
C GLY A 201 -4.98 -12.38 -5.14
N ASN A 202 -4.49 -11.22 -5.59
CA ASN A 202 -4.89 -9.93 -5.06
C ASN A 202 -6.27 -9.55 -5.59
N THR A 203 -7.29 -9.63 -4.76
CA THR A 203 -8.68 -9.28 -5.08
C THR A 203 -9.06 -7.85 -4.67
N ASP A 204 -8.10 -7.06 -4.18
CA ASP A 204 -8.30 -5.71 -3.67
C ASP A 204 -7.57 -4.66 -4.52
N MET A 205 -7.56 -4.85 -5.83
CA MET A 205 -6.90 -3.95 -6.78
C MET A 205 -7.80 -2.78 -7.17
N HIS A 206 -8.22 -1.99 -6.19
CA HIS A 206 -9.02 -0.78 -6.45
C HIS A 206 -8.16 0.40 -6.93
N PHE A 207 -8.78 1.47 -7.39
CA PHE A 207 -8.09 2.63 -7.97
C PHE A 207 -7.24 3.42 -6.97
N GLY A 208 -7.50 3.28 -5.67
CA GLY A 208 -6.65 3.84 -4.62
C GLY A 208 -5.29 3.15 -4.48
N ASN A 209 -5.15 1.90 -4.99
CA ASN A 209 -3.90 1.12 -4.94
C ASN A 209 -3.02 1.28 -6.18
N LEU A 210 -3.35 2.21 -7.07
CA LEU A 210 -2.51 2.65 -8.18
C LEU A 210 -2.35 4.17 -8.13
N ALA A 211 -1.12 4.66 -8.18
CA ALA A 211 -0.83 6.08 -8.08
C ALA A 211 0.27 6.53 -9.04
N PHE A 212 0.35 7.84 -9.21
CA PHE A 212 1.32 8.51 -10.08
C PHE A 212 2.04 9.61 -9.30
N PHE A 213 3.29 9.84 -9.63
CA PHE A 213 3.97 11.02 -9.16
C PHE A 213 3.40 12.26 -9.83
N LEU A 214 2.98 13.23 -9.03
CA LEU A 214 2.46 14.50 -9.50
C LEU A 214 3.64 15.41 -9.89
N ASN A 215 3.82 15.60 -11.18
CA ASN A 215 4.81 16.51 -11.76
C ASN A 215 4.13 17.74 -12.35
N ASP A 216 4.90 18.82 -12.57
CA ASP A 216 4.41 20.05 -13.20
C ASP A 216 4.03 19.86 -14.68
N THR A 217 4.50 18.82 -15.31
CA THR A 217 4.25 18.48 -16.72
C THR A 217 3.88 17.03 -16.91
N LEU A 218 3.07 16.77 -17.92
CA LEU A 218 2.79 15.41 -18.40
C LEU A 218 3.97 14.85 -19.25
N PRO A 219 4.14 13.54 -19.30
CA PRO A 219 3.36 12.49 -18.65
C PRO A 219 3.67 12.34 -17.14
N LEU A 220 2.72 11.78 -16.40
CA LEU A 220 2.90 11.44 -14.98
C LEU A 220 3.54 10.05 -14.86
N PRO A 221 4.69 9.90 -14.20
CA PRO A 221 5.28 8.58 -13.96
C PRO A 221 4.46 7.80 -12.94
N VAL A 222 4.29 6.50 -13.15
CA VAL A 222 3.69 5.60 -12.16
C VAL A 222 4.58 5.51 -10.91
N THR A 223 3.96 5.45 -9.72
CA THR A 223 4.71 5.24 -8.46
C THR A 223 5.18 3.80 -8.32
N PRO A 224 6.16 3.52 -7.43
CA PRO A 224 6.40 2.17 -6.97
C PRO A 224 5.12 1.50 -6.49
N ALA A 225 4.98 0.18 -6.76
CA ALA A 225 3.83 -0.61 -6.32
C ALA A 225 3.75 -0.70 -4.79
N TYR A 226 2.53 -0.74 -4.27
CA TYR A 226 2.19 -0.91 -2.87
C TYR A 226 0.91 -1.75 -2.74
N ASP A 227 0.63 -2.26 -1.55
CA ASP A 227 -0.57 -3.07 -1.24
C ASP A 227 -0.76 -4.30 -2.16
N MET A 228 0.38 -4.94 -2.52
CA MET A 228 0.39 -6.14 -3.36
C MET A 228 0.45 -7.40 -2.47
N LEU A 229 -0.72 -7.96 -2.17
CA LEU A 229 -0.84 -9.15 -1.33
C LEU A 229 -2.04 -10.02 -1.76
N PRO A 230 -2.06 -11.32 -1.42
CA PRO A 230 -3.09 -12.25 -1.86
C PRO A 230 -4.39 -12.09 -1.06
N MET A 231 -5.13 -11.00 -1.26
CA MET A 231 -6.35 -10.64 -0.55
C MET A 231 -7.48 -11.67 -0.73
N LEU A 232 -7.38 -12.56 -1.72
CA LEU A 232 -8.28 -13.70 -1.85
C LEU A 232 -8.43 -14.50 -0.55
N TRP A 233 -7.38 -14.57 0.27
CA TRP A 233 -7.37 -15.32 1.54
C TRP A 233 -7.52 -14.44 2.78
N SER A 234 -7.87 -13.16 2.60
CA SER A 234 -8.18 -12.32 3.75
C SER A 234 -9.36 -12.88 4.56
N PRO A 235 -9.38 -12.68 5.89
CA PRO A 235 -10.55 -12.97 6.70
C PRO A 235 -11.78 -12.24 6.17
N GLY A 236 -12.96 -12.84 6.28
CA GLY A 236 -14.22 -12.16 5.97
C GLY A 236 -14.51 -11.03 6.97
N SER A 237 -15.59 -10.27 6.71
CA SER A 237 -15.95 -9.08 7.50
C SER A 237 -16.26 -9.36 8.98
N GLN A 238 -16.61 -10.61 9.30
CA GLN A 238 -16.84 -11.07 10.67
C GLN A 238 -15.66 -11.86 11.25
N GLY A 239 -14.50 -11.85 10.56
CA GLY A 239 -13.30 -12.56 10.98
C GLY A 239 -13.27 -14.05 10.61
N GLU A 240 -14.22 -14.55 9.81
CA GLU A 240 -14.25 -15.94 9.37
C GLU A 240 -13.12 -16.24 8.37
N LEU A 241 -12.48 -17.41 8.56
CA LEU A 241 -11.46 -17.91 7.64
C LEU A 241 -12.10 -18.86 6.62
N ILE A 242 -12.29 -18.37 5.40
CA ILE A 242 -12.94 -19.13 4.32
C ILE A 242 -11.87 -19.81 3.48
N ALA A 243 -12.01 -21.14 3.29
CA ALA A 243 -11.19 -21.88 2.33
C ALA A 243 -11.54 -21.45 0.91
N ARG A 244 -10.57 -20.93 0.16
CA ARG A 244 -10.77 -20.47 -1.21
C ARG A 244 -9.85 -21.22 -2.16
N ARG A 245 -10.35 -21.49 -3.37
CA ARG A 245 -9.54 -22.01 -4.45
C ARG A 245 -9.02 -20.86 -5.29
N PHE A 246 -7.75 -20.91 -5.62
CA PHE A 246 -7.12 -19.97 -6.52
C PHE A 246 -6.99 -20.58 -7.91
N SER A 247 -7.49 -19.86 -8.91
CA SER A 247 -7.39 -20.26 -10.32
C SER A 247 -7.32 -18.97 -11.15
N PRO A 248 -6.12 -18.45 -11.43
CA PRO A 248 -5.96 -17.25 -12.24
C PRO A 248 -6.48 -17.50 -13.67
N ALA A 249 -7.10 -16.48 -14.25
CA ALA A 249 -7.55 -16.53 -15.62
C ALA A 249 -6.36 -16.46 -16.60
N PRO A 250 -6.43 -17.10 -17.77
CA PRO A 250 -5.42 -16.89 -18.81
C PRO A 250 -5.48 -15.45 -19.33
N PRO A 251 -4.34 -14.90 -19.79
CA PRO A 251 -4.29 -13.54 -20.29
C PRO A 251 -5.06 -13.38 -21.60
N LEU A 252 -5.56 -12.17 -21.86
CA LEU A 252 -5.98 -11.79 -23.19
C LEU A 252 -4.78 -11.82 -24.16
N PRO A 253 -4.96 -12.15 -25.47
CA PRO A 253 -3.87 -12.23 -26.43
C PRO A 253 -2.97 -10.98 -26.46
N ALA A 254 -3.56 -9.79 -26.38
CA ALA A 254 -2.83 -8.52 -26.39
C ALA A 254 -1.97 -8.29 -25.13
N LEU A 255 -2.24 -8.98 -24.03
CA LEU A 255 -1.54 -8.83 -22.75
C LEU A 255 -0.55 -9.98 -22.47
N THR A 256 -0.32 -10.87 -23.44
CA THR A 256 0.54 -12.06 -23.25
C THR A 256 1.98 -11.71 -22.87
N GLY A 257 2.54 -10.62 -23.39
CA GLY A 257 3.89 -10.14 -23.07
C GLY A 257 4.03 -9.77 -21.58
N PRO A 258 3.36 -8.73 -21.11
CA PRO A 258 3.35 -8.32 -19.70
C PRO A 258 2.96 -9.45 -18.74
N TRP A 259 2.04 -10.31 -19.15
CA TRP A 259 1.61 -11.46 -18.36
C TRP A 259 2.73 -12.49 -18.14
N ARG A 260 3.53 -12.80 -19.17
CA ARG A 260 4.66 -13.74 -19.04
C ARG A 260 5.72 -13.24 -18.06
N GLU A 261 6.02 -11.96 -18.12
CA GLU A 261 6.95 -11.33 -17.18
C GLU A 261 6.39 -11.38 -15.75
N ALA A 262 5.12 -11.03 -15.59
CA ALA A 262 4.42 -11.10 -14.31
C ALA A 262 4.34 -12.55 -13.77
N ALA A 263 4.17 -13.55 -14.64
CA ALA A 263 4.11 -14.96 -14.25
C ALA A 263 5.43 -15.42 -13.63
N ALA A 264 6.58 -15.05 -14.21
CA ALA A 264 7.89 -15.37 -13.63
C ALA A 264 8.08 -14.70 -12.25
N LEU A 265 7.60 -13.47 -12.08
CA LEU A 265 7.62 -12.79 -10.78
C LEU A 265 6.68 -13.46 -9.76
N ALA A 266 5.49 -13.87 -10.18
CA ALA A 266 4.53 -14.56 -9.32
C ALA A 266 5.01 -15.96 -8.91
N GLU A 267 5.68 -16.69 -9.80
CA GLU A 267 6.35 -17.95 -9.47
C GLU A 267 7.41 -17.75 -8.37
N ASN A 268 8.31 -16.80 -8.55
CA ASN A 268 9.32 -16.43 -7.54
C ASN A 268 8.66 -15.99 -6.20
N PHE A 269 7.56 -15.26 -6.27
CA PHE A 269 6.79 -14.87 -5.08
C PHE A 269 6.28 -16.11 -4.33
N TRP A 270 5.59 -17.03 -5.00
CA TRP A 270 5.04 -18.23 -4.37
C TRP A 270 6.14 -19.16 -3.83
N GLU A 271 7.26 -19.30 -4.54
CA GLU A 271 8.42 -20.04 -4.04
C GLU A 271 8.95 -19.46 -2.73
N ARG A 272 9.10 -18.13 -2.64
CA ARG A 272 9.56 -17.46 -1.43
C ARG A 272 8.57 -17.61 -0.27
N VAL A 273 7.28 -17.41 -0.53
CA VAL A 273 6.23 -17.52 0.49
C VAL A 273 6.20 -18.93 1.06
N THR A 274 6.21 -19.96 0.20
CA THR A 274 6.12 -21.35 0.64
C THR A 274 7.40 -21.86 1.31
N ALA A 275 8.54 -21.25 1.03
CA ALA A 275 9.82 -21.58 1.66
C ALA A 275 10.05 -20.85 2.99
N ASP A 276 9.26 -19.83 3.31
CA ASP A 276 9.46 -19.04 4.54
C ASP A 276 8.85 -19.77 5.75
N ALA A 277 9.72 -20.13 6.69
CA ALA A 277 9.33 -20.85 7.91
C ALA A 277 8.39 -20.06 8.85
N ARG A 278 8.21 -18.76 8.60
CA ARG A 278 7.28 -17.91 9.35
C ARG A 278 5.84 -17.98 8.83
N LEU A 279 5.59 -18.61 7.69
CA LEU A 279 4.24 -18.88 7.21
C LEU A 279 3.57 -19.90 8.13
N SER A 280 2.34 -19.64 8.55
CA SER A 280 1.60 -20.60 9.38
C SER A 280 1.16 -21.83 8.57
N ALA A 281 1.08 -22.98 9.24
CA ALA A 281 0.68 -24.25 8.63
C ALA A 281 -0.81 -24.31 8.29
#